data_2968d5ae076d90e758ded9d18fd654cd
#
_entry.id   2968d5ae076d90e758ded9d18fd654cd
#
_cell.length_a   1.000
_cell.length_b   1.000
_cell.length_c   1.000
_cell.angle_alpha   90.00
_cell.angle_beta   90.00
_cell.angle_gamma   90.00
#
_symmetry.space_group_name_H-M   'P 1'
#
loop_
_entity.id
_entity.type
_entity.pdbx_description
1 polymer ?
#
loop_
_entity_poly.entity_id
_entity_poly.type
_entity_poly.pdbx_seq_one_letter_code
_entity_poly.pdbx_strand_id
1 'polypeptide(L)'
;NFGIAQYQDDPTSHEFLDINSFMEWLLLDEHKGYSVLAHNGRGYDFQIIMEYIYKHTIYKPFVVYAGSKIMILVIKELKLRFVDSLNFLAMRLETFPKTFGLTELKKGFFPHFFNVEENYYYKGKVPSLRYFGYNSMSVKKRTELIKWWVAKRATNYEWDQFAEMKSYCISDVDILRRS
;
A
#
# COMPACT_ATOMS: atom_id res chain seq x y z
N ASN A 1 -1.13 10.62 5.67
CA ASN A 1 -1.28 9.40 4.85
C ASN A 1 -0.15 9.38 3.81
N PHE A 2 0.82 8.50 3.98
CA PHE A 2 1.92 8.30 3.03
C PHE A 2 1.47 7.36 1.90
N GLY A 3 1.87 7.64 0.65
CA GLY A 3 1.57 6.83 -0.53
C GLY A 3 2.78 6.63 -1.44
N ILE A 4 2.76 5.53 -2.19
CA ILE A 4 3.74 5.19 -3.23
C ILE A 4 2.99 4.84 -4.51
N ALA A 5 3.49 5.31 -5.65
CA ALA A 5 3.09 4.85 -6.97
C ALA A 5 4.32 4.50 -7.83
N GLN A 6 4.12 3.55 -8.74
CA GLN A 6 5.09 3.19 -9.77
C GLN A 6 4.36 3.01 -11.10
N TYR A 7 5.00 3.34 -12.20
CA TYR A 7 4.50 2.94 -13.52
C TYR A 7 4.76 1.45 -13.77
N GLN A 8 3.95 0.84 -14.64
CA GLN A 8 4.11 -0.58 -14.98
C GLN A 8 5.51 -0.90 -15.49
N ASP A 9 6.06 -0.03 -16.33
CA ASP A 9 7.32 -0.24 -17.04
C ASP A 9 8.52 0.42 -16.35
N ASP A 10 8.29 1.16 -15.25
CA ASP A 10 9.34 1.88 -14.53
C ASP A 10 9.27 1.58 -13.01
N PRO A 11 10.33 0.98 -12.43
CA PRO A 11 10.40 0.70 -11.00
C PRO A 11 10.65 1.95 -10.14
N THR A 12 10.81 3.13 -10.74
CA THR A 12 10.99 4.38 -9.99
C THR A 12 9.77 4.67 -9.14
N SER A 13 9.98 4.85 -7.84
CA SER A 13 8.91 5.14 -6.90
C SER A 13 8.63 6.63 -6.82
N HIS A 14 7.37 7.01 -7.04
CA HIS A 14 6.85 8.34 -6.76
C HIS A 14 6.27 8.33 -5.35
N GLU A 15 6.73 9.26 -4.51
CA GLU A 15 6.41 9.31 -3.08
C GLU A 15 5.47 10.48 -2.80
N PHE A 16 4.43 10.24 -2.01
CA PHE A 16 3.43 11.24 -1.66
C PHE A 16 3.24 11.26 -0.15
N LEU A 17 3.35 12.44 0.44
CA LEU A 17 3.19 12.61 1.88
C LEU A 17 1.71 12.66 2.31
N ASP A 18 0.82 12.96 1.37
CA ASP A 18 -0.62 13.04 1.59
C ASP A 18 -1.42 12.76 0.31
N ILE A 19 -2.74 12.70 0.46
CA ILE A 19 -3.66 12.49 -0.66
C ILE A 19 -3.66 13.65 -1.65
N ASN A 20 -3.41 14.88 -1.19
CA ASN A 20 -3.43 16.06 -2.08
C ASN A 20 -2.29 15.97 -3.09
N SER A 21 -1.05 15.75 -2.60
CA SER A 21 0.12 15.61 -3.47
C SER A 21 0.00 14.44 -4.46
N PHE A 22 -0.58 13.31 -4.02
CA PHE A 22 -0.87 12.19 -4.90
C PHE A 22 -1.90 12.55 -5.98
N MET A 23 -3.01 13.16 -5.61
CA MET A 23 -4.07 13.47 -6.56
C MET A 23 -3.70 14.61 -7.50
N GLU A 24 -2.98 15.63 -7.03
CA GLU A 24 -2.44 16.70 -7.88
C GLU A 24 -1.51 16.13 -8.96
N TRP A 25 -0.63 15.21 -8.58
CA TRP A 25 0.22 14.51 -9.54
C TRP A 25 -0.60 13.63 -10.50
N LEU A 26 -1.53 12.82 -9.99
CA LEU A 26 -2.28 11.85 -10.80
C LEU A 26 -3.25 12.52 -11.80
N LEU A 27 -3.76 13.69 -11.47
CA LEU A 27 -4.71 14.42 -12.34
C LEU A 27 -4.03 15.26 -13.43
N LEU A 28 -2.70 15.22 -13.55
CA LEU A 28 -1.97 15.85 -14.65
C LEU A 28 -2.37 15.25 -16.00
N ASP A 29 -2.28 16.06 -17.05
CA ASP A 29 -2.65 15.68 -18.41
C ASP A 29 -1.88 14.47 -18.94
N GLU A 30 -0.65 14.27 -18.48
CA GLU A 30 0.21 13.13 -18.85
C GLU A 30 -0.35 11.77 -18.42
N HIS A 31 -1.22 11.73 -17.39
CA HIS A 31 -1.87 10.51 -16.91
C HIS A 31 -3.24 10.24 -17.54
N LYS A 32 -3.67 11.05 -18.52
CA LYS A 32 -4.91 10.80 -19.24
C LYS A 32 -4.88 9.42 -19.92
N GLY A 33 -5.95 8.66 -19.70
CA GLY A 33 -6.09 7.31 -20.26
C GLY A 33 -5.46 6.20 -19.41
N TYR A 34 -4.83 6.51 -18.29
CA TYR A 34 -4.18 5.52 -17.44
C TYR A 34 -5.17 4.68 -16.63
N SER A 35 -4.74 3.49 -16.29
CA SER A 35 -5.40 2.65 -15.29
C SER A 35 -4.54 2.61 -14.03
N VAL A 36 -5.11 3.04 -12.91
CA VAL A 36 -4.50 3.00 -11.58
C VAL A 36 -4.91 1.68 -10.93
N LEU A 37 -3.94 0.81 -10.70
CA LEU A 37 -4.16 -0.50 -10.08
C LEU A 37 -3.75 -0.44 -8.61
N ALA A 38 -4.65 -0.89 -7.74
CA ALA A 38 -4.38 -1.09 -6.32
C ALA A 38 -4.74 -2.52 -5.91
N HIS A 39 -4.17 -3.01 -4.81
CA HIS A 39 -4.57 -4.28 -4.22
C HIS A 39 -5.32 -4.05 -2.92
N ASN A 40 -6.60 -4.43 -2.88
CA ASN A 40 -7.54 -4.13 -1.79
C ASN A 40 -7.88 -2.63 -1.64
N GLY A 41 -7.69 -1.84 -2.71
CA GLY A 41 -8.01 -0.41 -2.72
C GLY A 41 -9.48 -0.12 -2.43
N ARG A 42 -10.38 -1.06 -2.80
CA ARG A 42 -11.82 -1.02 -2.48
C ARG A 42 -12.14 -0.99 -0.99
N GLY A 43 -11.18 -1.38 -0.13
CA GLY A 43 -11.36 -1.40 1.31
C GLY A 43 -11.28 -0.02 1.95
N TYR A 44 -10.38 0.84 1.45
CA TYR A 44 -10.09 2.15 2.04
C TYR A 44 -9.64 3.19 1.01
N ASP A 45 -8.63 2.90 0.18
CA ASP A 45 -7.95 3.89 -0.65
C ASP A 45 -8.88 4.58 -1.64
N PHE A 46 -9.77 3.82 -2.29
CA PHE A 46 -10.72 4.39 -3.26
C PHE A 46 -11.77 5.30 -2.61
N GLN A 47 -12.05 5.13 -1.32
CA GLN A 47 -12.93 6.03 -0.58
C GLN A 47 -12.27 7.40 -0.41
N ILE A 48 -10.99 7.43 -0.04
CA ILE A 48 -10.22 8.67 0.13
C ILE A 48 -10.08 9.39 -1.21
N ILE A 49 -9.76 8.64 -2.28
CA ILE A 49 -9.64 9.18 -3.65
C ILE A 49 -10.99 9.78 -4.09
N MET A 50 -12.09 9.08 -3.88
CA MET A 50 -13.43 9.55 -4.22
C MET A 50 -13.79 10.82 -3.43
N GLU A 51 -13.49 10.84 -2.14
CA GLU A 51 -13.71 12.02 -1.28
C GLU A 51 -12.93 13.23 -1.80
N TYR A 52 -11.65 13.04 -2.18
CA TYR A 52 -10.85 14.10 -2.78
C TYR A 52 -11.48 14.63 -4.07
N ILE A 53 -11.87 13.72 -4.98
CA ILE A 53 -12.48 14.12 -6.26
C ILE A 53 -13.73 14.99 -6.02
N TYR A 54 -14.61 14.59 -5.12
CA TYR A 54 -15.84 15.34 -4.82
C TYR A 54 -15.58 16.69 -4.15
N LYS A 55 -14.56 16.80 -3.30
CA LYS A 55 -14.29 18.04 -2.54
C LYS A 55 -13.44 19.05 -3.31
N HIS A 56 -12.54 18.59 -4.16
CA HIS A 56 -11.46 19.41 -4.73
C HIS A 56 -11.47 19.49 -6.26
N THR A 57 -12.41 18.81 -6.94
CA THR A 57 -12.49 18.84 -8.40
C THR A 57 -13.91 19.07 -8.89
N ILE A 58 -14.04 19.38 -10.20
CA ILE A 58 -15.33 19.49 -10.89
C ILE A 58 -15.80 18.14 -11.46
N TYR A 59 -14.96 17.11 -11.39
CA TYR A 59 -15.24 15.81 -11.99
C TYR A 59 -16.34 15.06 -11.25
N LYS A 60 -17.16 14.33 -12.02
CA LYS A 60 -18.20 13.43 -11.50
C LYS A 60 -17.84 11.99 -11.84
N PRO A 61 -17.14 11.27 -10.93
CA PRO A 61 -16.69 9.93 -11.24
C PRO A 61 -17.87 8.98 -11.45
N PHE A 62 -17.73 8.10 -12.45
CA PHE A 62 -18.59 6.94 -12.56
C PHE A 62 -18.06 5.85 -11.63
N VAL A 63 -18.93 5.29 -10.79
CA VAL A 63 -18.54 4.34 -9.76
C VAL A 63 -19.37 3.07 -9.86
N VAL A 64 -18.71 1.91 -9.82
CA VAL A 64 -19.36 0.60 -9.71
C VAL A 64 -19.11 0.06 -8.30
N TYR A 65 -20.18 -0.30 -7.62
CA TYR A 65 -20.15 -0.82 -6.26
C TYR A 65 -20.49 -2.31 -6.21
N ALA A 66 -19.88 -3.02 -5.24
CA ALA A 66 -20.37 -4.30 -4.75
C ALA A 66 -20.62 -4.18 -3.24
N GLY A 67 -21.89 -4.05 -2.85
CA GLY A 67 -22.26 -3.61 -1.51
C GLY A 67 -21.74 -2.20 -1.22
N SER A 68 -20.98 -2.02 -0.13
CA SER A 68 -20.34 -0.75 0.22
C SER A 68 -18.95 -0.53 -0.39
N LYS A 69 -18.45 -1.48 -1.19
CA LYS A 69 -17.08 -1.46 -1.72
C LYS A 69 -17.06 -0.91 -3.14
N ILE A 70 -16.13 0.01 -3.40
CA ILE A 70 -15.88 0.55 -4.75
C ILE A 70 -15.06 -0.48 -5.53
N MET A 71 -15.65 -1.06 -6.56
CA MET A 71 -15.00 -2.04 -7.43
C MET A 71 -14.22 -1.36 -8.56
N ILE A 72 -14.82 -0.33 -9.15
CA ILE A 72 -14.24 0.47 -10.22
C ILE A 72 -14.67 1.92 -10.00
N LEU A 73 -13.73 2.84 -10.19
CA LEU A 73 -13.99 4.27 -10.23
C LEU A 73 -13.38 4.82 -11.53
N VAL A 74 -14.13 5.65 -12.27
CA VAL A 74 -13.69 6.21 -13.55
C VAL A 74 -13.95 7.71 -13.59
N ILE A 75 -12.93 8.50 -13.87
CA ILE A 75 -13.03 9.91 -14.25
C ILE A 75 -13.06 9.95 -15.77
N LYS A 76 -14.27 10.09 -16.35
CA LYS A 76 -14.49 9.96 -17.80
C LYS A 76 -13.76 11.03 -18.60
N GLU A 77 -13.71 12.25 -18.11
CA GLU A 77 -13.08 13.41 -18.73
C GLU A 77 -11.58 13.23 -18.93
N LEU A 78 -10.94 12.50 -17.99
CA LEU A 78 -9.53 12.15 -18.06
C LEU A 78 -9.28 10.73 -18.61
N LYS A 79 -10.35 9.95 -18.85
CA LYS A 79 -10.28 8.51 -19.16
C LYS A 79 -9.44 7.73 -18.13
N LEU A 80 -9.37 8.25 -16.92
CA LEU A 80 -8.61 7.69 -15.80
C LEU A 80 -9.47 6.67 -15.07
N ARG A 81 -8.94 5.47 -14.85
CA ARG A 81 -9.67 4.35 -14.25
C ARG A 81 -8.92 3.80 -13.05
N PHE A 82 -9.61 3.64 -11.93
CA PHE A 82 -9.10 2.99 -10.73
C PHE A 82 -9.69 1.59 -10.62
N VAL A 83 -8.84 0.60 -10.48
CA VAL A 83 -9.21 -0.83 -10.49
C VAL A 83 -8.55 -1.55 -9.33
N ASP A 84 -9.33 -2.35 -8.60
CA ASP A 84 -8.81 -3.22 -7.55
C ASP A 84 -8.42 -4.58 -8.13
N SER A 85 -7.16 -4.95 -7.96
CA SER A 85 -6.67 -6.26 -8.43
C SER A 85 -7.34 -7.45 -7.74
N LEU A 86 -7.91 -7.26 -6.53
CA LEU A 86 -8.75 -8.29 -5.89
C LEU A 86 -9.99 -8.69 -6.70
N ASN A 87 -10.39 -7.89 -7.69
CA ASN A 87 -11.48 -8.26 -8.59
C ASN A 87 -11.09 -9.43 -9.51
N PHE A 88 -9.80 -9.63 -9.74
CA PHE A 88 -9.23 -10.64 -10.65
C PHE A 88 -8.38 -11.66 -9.91
N LEU A 89 -7.66 -11.22 -8.87
CA LEU A 89 -6.71 -12.00 -8.07
C LEU A 89 -7.20 -12.04 -6.62
N ALA A 90 -8.17 -12.93 -6.34
CA ALA A 90 -8.81 -13.05 -5.02
C ALA A 90 -7.90 -13.73 -3.98
N MET A 91 -6.68 -13.23 -3.82
CA MET A 91 -5.68 -13.74 -2.87
C MET A 91 -4.96 -12.57 -2.18
N ARG A 92 -4.26 -12.85 -1.09
CA ARG A 92 -3.50 -11.83 -0.36
C ARG A 92 -2.22 -11.45 -1.11
N LEU A 93 -1.84 -10.18 -1.11
CA LEU A 93 -0.61 -9.69 -1.74
C LEU A 93 0.65 -10.46 -1.28
N GLU A 94 0.71 -10.87 0.00
CA GLU A 94 1.81 -11.66 0.54
C GLU A 94 2.03 -13.02 -0.14
N THR A 95 1.04 -13.51 -0.90
CA THR A 95 1.14 -14.78 -1.64
C THR A 95 1.60 -14.59 -3.08
N PHE A 96 1.56 -13.37 -3.62
CA PHE A 96 1.93 -13.06 -5.00
C PHE A 96 3.37 -13.50 -5.34
N PRO A 97 4.39 -13.20 -4.52
CA PRO A 97 5.75 -13.60 -4.86
C PRO A 97 5.88 -15.10 -5.14
N LYS A 98 5.23 -15.93 -4.34
CA LYS A 98 5.22 -17.39 -4.56
C LYS A 98 4.42 -17.78 -5.78
N THR A 99 3.26 -17.16 -5.99
CA THR A 99 2.32 -17.49 -7.07
C THR A 99 2.89 -17.14 -8.45
N PHE A 100 3.57 -15.99 -8.54
CA PHE A 100 4.12 -15.46 -9.79
C PHE A 100 5.63 -15.71 -9.96
N GLY A 101 6.25 -16.51 -9.07
CA GLY A 101 7.66 -16.85 -9.20
C GLY A 101 8.63 -15.73 -8.85
N LEU A 102 8.20 -14.71 -8.11
CA LEU A 102 9.01 -13.57 -7.68
C LEU A 102 9.74 -13.91 -6.37
N THR A 103 10.64 -14.89 -6.41
CA THR A 103 11.26 -15.48 -5.20
C THR A 103 12.16 -14.51 -4.45
N GLU A 104 12.68 -13.49 -5.12
CA GLU A 104 13.52 -12.44 -4.54
C GLU A 104 12.71 -11.42 -3.71
N LEU A 105 11.40 -11.32 -3.96
CA LEU A 105 10.51 -10.42 -3.24
C LEU A 105 9.88 -11.14 -2.05
N LYS A 106 10.08 -10.61 -0.87
CA LYS A 106 9.43 -11.11 0.36
C LYS A 106 8.78 -9.94 1.09
N LYS A 107 7.49 -10.06 1.34
CA LYS A 107 6.79 -9.11 2.20
C LYS A 107 7.38 -9.18 3.61
N GLY A 108 7.93 -8.07 4.06
CA GLY A 108 8.51 -7.94 5.40
C GLY A 108 7.45 -7.91 6.51
N PHE A 109 7.92 -7.85 7.77
CA PHE A 109 7.06 -7.58 8.92
C PHE A 109 7.03 -6.09 9.18
N PHE A 110 5.84 -5.52 9.31
CA PHE A 110 5.63 -4.12 9.64
C PHE A 110 4.72 -3.99 10.87
N PRO A 111 5.02 -3.11 11.83
CA PRO A 111 4.23 -2.95 13.04
C PRO A 111 3.02 -2.03 12.81
N HIS A 112 1.97 -2.55 12.16
CA HIS A 112 0.80 -1.78 11.76
C HIS A 112 0.14 -1.01 12.91
N PHE A 113 0.12 -1.57 14.13
CA PHE A 113 -0.44 -0.90 15.31
C PHE A 113 0.49 0.16 15.92
N PHE A 114 1.74 0.23 15.48
CA PHE A 114 2.71 1.28 15.84
C PHE A 114 2.64 2.47 14.87
N ASN A 115 1.99 2.29 13.74
CA ASN A 115 1.86 3.28 12.68
C ASN A 115 0.75 4.29 12.98
N VAL A 116 1.00 5.12 13.98
CA VAL A 116 0.16 6.23 14.42
C VAL A 116 0.97 7.53 14.34
N GLU A 117 0.30 8.67 14.30
CA GLU A 117 0.91 9.97 14.06
C GLU A 117 2.05 10.28 15.04
N GLU A 118 1.86 9.95 16.31
CA GLU A 118 2.86 10.19 17.37
C GLU A 118 4.16 9.41 17.16
N ASN A 119 4.10 8.29 16.43
CA ASN A 119 5.25 7.43 16.18
C ASN A 119 5.88 7.65 14.80
N TYR A 120 5.35 8.56 13.98
CA TYR A 120 5.76 8.71 12.59
C TYR A 120 7.26 8.96 12.41
N TYR A 121 7.87 9.72 13.30
CA TYR A 121 9.31 10.02 13.29
C TYR A 121 10.09 9.27 14.37
N TYR A 122 9.52 8.20 14.91
CA TYR A 122 10.19 7.40 15.93
C TYR A 122 11.47 6.78 15.37
N LYS A 123 12.58 6.97 16.12
CA LYS A 123 13.87 6.29 15.93
C LYS A 123 14.29 5.63 17.23
N GLY A 124 14.72 4.38 17.16
CA GLY A 124 15.14 3.67 18.36
C GLY A 124 15.06 2.15 18.24
N LYS A 125 14.69 1.47 19.30
CA LYS A 125 14.59 0.00 19.32
C LYS A 125 13.42 -0.50 18.47
N VAL A 126 13.56 -1.67 17.86
CA VAL A 126 12.46 -2.34 17.15
C VAL A 126 11.21 -2.39 18.03
N PRO A 127 10.04 -1.95 17.53
CA PRO A 127 8.80 -1.95 18.31
C PRO A 127 8.45 -3.32 18.89
N SER A 128 7.70 -3.33 19.99
CA SER A 128 7.27 -4.56 20.66
C SER A 128 6.42 -5.45 19.72
N LEU A 129 6.50 -6.77 19.87
CA LEU A 129 5.76 -7.76 19.09
C LEU A 129 4.25 -7.51 19.02
N ARG A 130 3.65 -6.92 20.06
CA ARG A 130 2.22 -6.57 20.10
C ARG A 130 1.80 -5.66 18.93
N TYR A 131 2.69 -4.79 18.48
CA TYR A 131 2.42 -3.84 17.40
C TYR A 131 2.39 -4.47 16.01
N PHE A 132 2.89 -5.71 15.88
CA PHE A 132 2.89 -6.48 14.64
C PHE A 132 1.62 -7.34 14.46
N GLY A 133 0.65 -7.25 15.36
CA GLY A 133 -0.54 -8.10 15.32
C GLY A 133 -0.26 -9.55 15.72
N TYR A 134 0.74 -9.76 16.56
CA TYR A 134 1.23 -11.07 17.02
C TYR A 134 0.11 -12.03 17.46
N ASN A 135 -0.88 -11.55 18.20
CA ASN A 135 -1.94 -12.38 18.78
C ASN A 135 -2.90 -12.95 17.71
N SER A 136 -3.04 -12.30 16.56
CA SER A 136 -3.92 -12.71 15.47
C SER A 136 -3.24 -13.56 14.40
N MET A 137 -1.93 -13.81 14.53
CA MET A 137 -1.15 -14.58 13.56
C MET A 137 -1.30 -16.09 13.77
N SER A 138 -1.19 -16.86 12.67
CA SER A 138 -1.00 -18.32 12.75
C SER A 138 0.29 -18.68 13.48
N VAL A 139 0.38 -19.88 14.07
CA VAL A 139 1.56 -20.35 14.80
C VAL A 139 2.83 -20.24 13.95
N LYS A 140 2.76 -20.65 12.68
CA LYS A 140 3.90 -20.57 11.74
C LYS A 140 4.37 -19.13 11.57
N LYS A 141 3.46 -18.22 11.24
CA LYS A 141 3.79 -16.80 11.00
C LYS A 141 4.30 -16.11 12.26
N ARG A 142 3.75 -16.48 13.41
CA ARG A 142 4.21 -16.02 14.74
C ARG A 142 5.66 -16.44 15.02
N THR A 143 6.01 -17.70 14.72
CA THR A 143 7.38 -18.20 14.87
C THR A 143 8.36 -17.46 13.95
N GLU A 144 7.97 -17.22 12.70
CA GLU A 144 8.78 -16.45 11.74
C GLU A 144 8.99 -15.00 12.20
N LEU A 145 7.94 -14.34 12.71
CA LEU A 145 8.03 -13.00 13.27
C LEU A 145 8.98 -12.95 14.47
N ILE A 146 8.88 -13.89 15.41
CA ILE A 146 9.75 -13.93 16.59
C ILE A 146 11.21 -14.06 16.16
N LYS A 147 11.53 -15.02 15.26
CA LYS A 147 12.89 -15.22 14.75
C LYS A 147 13.45 -13.93 14.13
N TRP A 148 12.66 -13.30 13.27
CA TRP A 148 13.04 -12.03 12.63
C TRP A 148 13.25 -10.91 13.66
N TRP A 149 12.33 -10.77 14.61
CA TRP A 149 12.36 -9.72 15.64
C TRP A 149 13.58 -9.87 16.57
N VAL A 150 13.87 -11.12 17.01
CA VAL A 150 15.06 -11.41 17.83
C VAL A 150 16.34 -11.11 17.05
N ALA A 151 16.43 -11.52 15.79
CA ALA A 151 17.60 -11.27 14.94
C ALA A 151 17.84 -9.75 14.76
N LYS A 152 16.79 -8.98 14.46
CA LYS A 152 16.90 -7.52 14.33
C LYS A 152 17.40 -6.87 15.62
N ARG A 153 16.90 -7.28 16.77
CA ARG A 153 17.32 -6.71 18.07
C ARG A 153 18.73 -7.14 18.47
N ALA A 154 19.16 -8.32 18.10
CA ALA A 154 20.52 -8.82 18.39
C ALA A 154 21.61 -8.02 17.67
N THR A 155 21.29 -7.39 16.54
CA THR A 155 22.23 -6.57 15.75
C THR A 155 22.24 -5.11 16.17
N ASN A 156 21.61 -4.73 17.28
CA ASN A 156 21.41 -3.31 17.69
C ASN A 156 20.80 -2.47 16.57
N TYR A 157 19.94 -3.07 15.74
CA TYR A 157 19.27 -2.40 14.64
C TYR A 157 18.47 -1.20 15.14
N GLU A 158 18.80 -0.02 14.62
CA GLU A 158 18.04 1.20 14.89
C GLU A 158 16.81 1.24 13.97
N TRP A 159 15.63 1.17 14.58
CA TRP A 159 14.37 1.28 13.88
C TRP A 159 14.08 2.73 13.55
N ASP A 160 13.86 3.05 12.29
CA ASP A 160 13.33 4.33 11.82
C ASP A 160 11.94 4.06 11.24
N GLN A 161 10.89 4.49 11.95
CA GLN A 161 9.50 4.17 11.58
C GLN A 161 9.13 4.68 10.19
N PHE A 162 9.56 5.87 9.83
CA PHE A 162 9.26 6.44 8.52
C PHE A 162 9.98 5.67 7.40
N ALA A 163 11.26 5.39 7.57
CA ALA A 163 12.03 4.63 6.60
C ALA A 163 11.50 3.20 6.41
N GLU A 164 11.11 2.53 7.49
CA GLU A 164 10.51 1.19 7.45
C GLU A 164 9.13 1.19 6.77
N MET A 165 8.30 2.20 7.07
CA MET A 165 7.00 2.36 6.41
C MET A 165 7.17 2.59 4.91
N LYS A 166 8.08 3.46 4.52
CA LYS A 166 8.41 3.73 3.12
C LYS A 166 8.88 2.46 2.41
N SER A 167 9.85 1.76 2.98
CA SER A 167 10.37 0.50 2.43
C SER A 167 9.28 -0.57 2.29
N TYR A 168 8.39 -0.67 3.29
CA TYR A 168 7.26 -1.59 3.25
C TYR A 168 6.28 -1.24 2.12
N CYS A 169 5.92 0.04 1.97
CA CYS A 169 5.03 0.49 0.88
C CYS A 169 5.64 0.27 -0.50
N ILE A 170 6.92 0.59 -0.68
CA ILE A 170 7.64 0.33 -1.95
C ILE A 170 7.61 -1.16 -2.29
N SER A 171 7.89 -2.03 -1.33
CA SER A 171 7.84 -3.48 -1.51
C SER A 171 6.45 -3.98 -1.94
N ASP A 172 5.39 -3.48 -1.31
CA ASP A 172 4.01 -3.86 -1.65
C ASP A 172 3.65 -3.42 -3.09
N VAL A 173 4.04 -2.20 -3.49
CA VAL A 173 3.79 -1.69 -4.84
C VAL A 173 4.63 -2.46 -5.89
N ASP A 174 5.91 -2.75 -5.60
CA ASP A 174 6.77 -3.49 -6.52
C ASP A 174 6.29 -4.94 -6.70
N ILE A 175 5.80 -5.59 -5.64
CA ILE A 175 5.16 -6.91 -5.74
C ILE A 175 3.95 -6.84 -6.67
N LEU A 176 3.07 -5.85 -6.50
CA LEU A 176 1.88 -5.69 -7.35
C LEU A 176 2.25 -5.38 -8.80
N ARG A 177 3.23 -4.49 -9.02
CA ARG A 177 3.69 -4.09 -10.36
C ARG A 177 4.25 -5.28 -11.16
N ARG A 178 4.97 -6.19 -10.50
CA ARG A 178 5.67 -7.32 -11.13
C ARG A 178 4.82 -8.59 -11.25
N SER A 179 3.60 -8.58 -10.72
CA SER A 179 2.68 -9.72 -10.73
C SER A 179 1.69 -9.63 -11.88
#